data_1ebd30c8d9ec9cec58652ea49394a91a
#
_entry.id   1ebd30c8d9ec9cec58652ea49394a91a
#
_cell.length_a   1.000
_cell.length_b   1.000
_cell.length_c   1.000
_cell.angle_alpha   90.00
_cell.angle_beta   90.00
_cell.angle_gamma   90.00
#
_symmetry.space_group_name_H-M   'P 1'
#
loop_
_entity.id
_entity.type
_entity.pdbx_description
1 polymer ?
#
loop_
_entity_poly.entity_id
_entity_poly.type
_entity_poly.pdbx_seq_one_letter_code
_entity_poly.pdbx_strand_id
1 'polypeptide(L)'
;MKKIAIFVLFILLGNLQPANAVDVLPEPFFKYLGSKYLANPGVILIDGSNNQVVYQSGADKPRTPASVLKLISTSSIALTLDTATVFKTAIYKTEKKGVFVIWGDNDPWITSNGKYRDANKRAYMPTLIKAAFASDKSLKKITLVYKGVNNSDILYAKRALKRKSSVAYKPISKSVEVESLVTEKIAEISSPPLHKMIRFALLYSDNVLSQRLAMVATGRSGYPLTKTGFNQMANDKLNAIGVDTTGMKLVDGSGIGGENRVSAITVSQLLLKLKTEPKLKVIYESLPISGESGTLIGRYHSTAPQAVGLVRAKTGSTRHTVSLAGFATSGEKEYVFVVIADGVGRTRRLQDAARSAIDRMLGTITKPPVIGLTPLVPESNPFTTTP
;
A
#
# COMPACT_ATOMS: atom_id res chain seq x y z
N MET A 1 79.66 1.98 -31.35
CA MET A 1 78.41 2.72 -31.43
C MET A 1 77.39 1.97 -30.53
N LYS A 2 77.16 2.53 -29.34
CA LYS A 2 76.22 1.97 -28.35
C LYS A 2 74.83 2.54 -28.57
N LYS A 3 73.84 1.68 -28.90
CA LYS A 3 72.42 2.06 -29.03
C LYS A 3 71.82 2.10 -27.62
N ILE A 4 71.37 3.31 -27.20
CA ILE A 4 70.58 3.52 -25.98
C ILE A 4 69.13 3.27 -26.31
N ALA A 5 68.51 2.22 -25.67
CA ALA A 5 67.10 1.95 -25.76
C ALA A 5 66.41 2.79 -24.66
N ILE A 6 65.57 3.73 -25.07
CA ILE A 6 64.70 4.52 -24.18
C ILE A 6 63.46 3.68 -23.92
N PHE A 7 63.31 3.22 -22.67
CA PHE A 7 62.06 2.57 -22.18
C PHE A 7 61.08 3.68 -21.74
N VAL A 8 60.02 3.88 -22.54
CA VAL A 8 58.92 4.78 -22.18
C VAL A 8 57.97 3.97 -21.29
N LEU A 9 57.95 4.27 -19.99
CA LEU A 9 57.04 3.73 -19.02
C LEU A 9 55.70 4.45 -19.12
N PHE A 10 54.70 3.86 -19.77
CA PHE A 10 53.33 4.31 -19.73
C PHE A 10 52.74 4.03 -18.35
N ILE A 11 52.61 5.02 -17.48
CA ILE A 11 51.86 4.96 -16.24
C ILE A 11 50.37 5.10 -16.65
N LEU A 12 49.68 3.94 -16.69
CA LEU A 12 48.22 3.90 -16.70
C LEU A 12 47.70 4.44 -15.35
N LEU A 13 47.45 5.73 -15.27
CA LEU A 13 46.58 6.30 -14.24
C LEU A 13 45.15 5.77 -14.46
N GLY A 14 44.90 4.54 -14.02
CA GLY A 14 43.54 4.04 -13.85
C GLY A 14 42.85 4.98 -12.84
N ASN A 15 41.72 5.54 -13.25
CA ASN A 15 40.79 6.22 -12.36
C ASN A 15 40.38 5.24 -11.25
N LEU A 16 41.10 5.25 -10.14
CA LEU A 16 40.65 4.67 -8.89
C LEU A 16 39.46 5.50 -8.42
N GLN A 17 38.28 5.12 -8.85
CA GLN A 17 37.08 5.58 -8.15
C GLN A 17 37.26 5.16 -6.68
N PRO A 18 37.02 6.06 -5.71
CA PRO A 18 37.07 5.69 -4.31
C PRO A 18 36.08 4.54 -4.11
N ALA A 19 36.57 3.40 -3.64
CA ALA A 19 35.72 2.31 -3.21
C ALA A 19 34.70 2.91 -2.24
N ASN A 20 33.41 2.90 -2.64
CA ASN A 20 32.34 3.41 -1.78
C ASN A 20 32.47 2.70 -0.43
N ALA A 21 32.75 3.49 0.64
CA ALA A 21 32.83 2.95 1.98
C ALA A 21 31.52 2.23 2.27
N VAL A 22 31.58 0.93 2.50
CA VAL A 22 30.40 0.15 2.93
C VAL A 22 29.94 0.80 4.24
N ASP A 23 28.68 1.18 4.32
CA ASP A 23 28.10 1.77 5.52
C ASP A 23 28.29 0.79 6.69
N VAL A 24 29.09 1.15 7.67
CA VAL A 24 29.30 0.35 8.87
C VAL A 24 28.08 0.55 9.77
N LEU A 25 27.26 -0.49 9.86
CA LEU A 25 26.10 -0.49 10.75
C LEU A 25 26.56 -0.47 12.22
N PRO A 26 25.94 0.35 13.09
CA PRO A 26 26.32 0.45 14.50
C PRO A 26 26.01 -0.84 15.25
N GLU A 27 26.81 -1.21 16.24
CA GLU A 27 26.62 -2.42 17.06
C GLU A 27 25.19 -2.53 17.63
N PRO A 28 24.53 -1.46 18.11
CA PRO A 28 23.16 -1.55 18.60
C PRO A 28 22.14 -2.01 17.54
N PHE A 29 22.39 -1.79 16.24
CA PHE A 29 21.56 -2.32 15.16
C PHE A 29 21.46 -3.85 15.27
N PHE A 30 22.58 -4.53 15.38
CA PHE A 30 22.66 -5.99 15.49
C PHE A 30 22.09 -6.50 16.81
N LYS A 31 22.28 -5.79 17.91
CA LYS A 31 21.67 -6.09 19.21
C LYS A 31 20.15 -6.16 19.13
N TYR A 32 19.51 -5.15 18.50
CA TYR A 32 18.04 -5.13 18.35
C TYR A 32 17.56 -6.13 17.30
N LEU A 33 18.30 -6.33 16.22
CA LEU A 33 18.00 -7.35 15.23
C LEU A 33 18.06 -8.77 15.81
N GLY A 34 19.04 -9.06 16.67
CA GLY A 34 19.19 -10.32 17.40
C GLY A 34 18.17 -10.53 18.53
N SER A 35 17.19 -9.65 18.67
CA SER A 35 16.15 -9.78 19.70
C SER A 35 15.39 -11.10 19.56
N LYS A 36 15.29 -11.87 20.66
CA LYS A 36 14.52 -13.12 20.71
C LYS A 36 13.05 -12.96 20.32
N TYR A 37 12.52 -11.74 20.37
CA TYR A 37 11.13 -11.44 19.99
C TYR A 37 10.91 -11.41 18.48
N LEU A 38 11.97 -11.28 17.68
CA LEU A 38 11.86 -11.29 16.21
C LEU A 38 11.88 -12.69 15.61
N ALA A 39 12.31 -13.71 16.37
CA ALA A 39 12.28 -15.13 15.98
C ALA A 39 12.86 -15.38 14.58
N ASN A 40 14.11 -14.98 14.36
CA ASN A 40 14.85 -15.18 13.10
C ASN A 40 14.12 -14.57 11.88
N PRO A 41 14.02 -13.23 11.78
CA PRO A 41 13.30 -12.55 10.71
C PRO A 41 14.00 -12.63 9.36
N GLY A 42 13.24 -12.48 8.25
CA GLY A 42 13.80 -12.10 6.97
C GLY A 42 14.05 -10.59 6.95
N VAL A 43 15.29 -10.18 6.72
CA VAL A 43 15.71 -8.77 6.76
C VAL A 43 16.56 -8.43 5.56
N ILE A 44 16.32 -7.25 4.99
CA ILE A 44 17.22 -6.62 4.02
C ILE A 44 17.26 -5.12 4.26
N LEU A 45 18.44 -4.53 4.15
CA LEU A 45 18.70 -3.10 4.18
C LEU A 45 19.53 -2.74 2.95
N ILE A 46 19.08 -1.76 2.18
CA ILE A 46 19.71 -1.32 0.93
C ILE A 46 19.96 0.19 1.03
N ASP A 47 21.12 0.66 0.62
CA ASP A 47 21.40 2.07 0.39
C ASP A 47 20.63 2.52 -0.87
N GLY A 48 19.62 3.37 -0.69
CA GLY A 48 18.77 3.84 -1.79
C GLY A 48 19.46 4.78 -2.77
N SER A 49 20.68 5.26 -2.49
CA SER A 49 21.44 6.12 -3.38
C SER A 49 22.16 5.35 -4.49
N ASN A 50 22.59 4.12 -4.20
CA ASN A 50 23.38 3.28 -5.12
C ASN A 50 22.82 1.86 -5.30
N ASN A 51 21.72 1.54 -4.61
CA ASN A 51 21.07 0.23 -4.58
C ASN A 51 21.94 -0.91 -4.03
N GLN A 52 23.00 -0.61 -3.29
CA GLN A 52 23.86 -1.62 -2.67
C GLN A 52 23.20 -2.21 -1.42
N VAL A 53 23.26 -3.53 -1.29
CA VAL A 53 22.82 -4.24 -0.08
C VAL A 53 23.81 -3.96 1.04
N VAL A 54 23.36 -3.24 2.07
CA VAL A 54 24.15 -2.94 3.28
C VAL A 54 24.10 -4.13 4.25
N TYR A 55 22.94 -4.77 4.36
CA TYR A 55 22.74 -5.93 5.21
C TYR A 55 21.61 -6.80 4.71
N GLN A 56 21.76 -8.13 4.83
CA GLN A 56 20.66 -9.07 4.63
C GLN A 56 20.81 -10.34 5.48
N SER A 57 19.68 -10.91 5.90
CA SER A 57 19.62 -12.19 6.61
C SER A 57 18.29 -12.88 6.33
N GLY A 58 18.34 -14.11 5.78
CA GLY A 58 17.13 -14.87 5.40
C GLY A 58 16.17 -14.09 4.52
N ALA A 59 16.70 -13.18 3.69
CA ALA A 59 15.94 -12.24 2.89
C ALA A 59 15.29 -12.91 1.67
N ASP A 60 15.87 -14.00 1.18
CA ASP A 60 15.42 -14.85 0.07
C ASP A 60 14.23 -15.75 0.44
N LYS A 61 14.07 -16.07 1.73
CA LYS A 61 13.06 -17.03 2.20
C LYS A 61 11.65 -16.42 2.16
N PRO A 62 10.69 -17.06 1.44
CA PRO A 62 9.32 -16.61 1.44
C PRO A 62 8.66 -16.74 2.82
N ARG A 63 8.15 -15.64 3.36
CA ARG A 63 7.54 -15.53 4.69
C ARG A 63 6.13 -14.99 4.63
N THR A 64 5.36 -15.15 5.71
CA THR A 64 4.02 -14.54 5.83
C THR A 64 4.17 -13.03 6.08
N PRO A 65 3.84 -12.15 5.09
CA PRO A 65 4.16 -10.73 5.18
C PRO A 65 3.19 -9.92 6.05
N ALA A 66 2.05 -10.49 6.43
CA ALA A 66 0.91 -9.74 6.97
C ALA A 66 0.55 -8.55 6.04
N SER A 67 0.17 -7.39 6.59
CA SER A 67 -0.26 -6.23 5.79
C SER A 67 0.86 -5.51 5.02
N VAL A 68 2.13 -5.93 5.13
CA VAL A 68 3.19 -5.50 4.18
C VAL A 68 2.85 -5.96 2.76
N LEU A 69 2.10 -7.05 2.59
CA LEU A 69 1.54 -7.47 1.30
C LEU A 69 0.77 -6.36 0.58
N LYS A 70 0.22 -5.39 1.28
CA LYS A 70 -0.49 -4.26 0.65
C LYS A 70 0.42 -3.40 -0.23
N LEU A 71 1.74 -3.41 -0.02
CA LEU A 71 2.67 -2.80 -0.97
C LEU A 71 2.57 -3.47 -2.34
N ILE A 72 2.56 -4.79 -2.36
CA ILE A 72 2.43 -5.59 -3.59
C ILE A 72 1.05 -5.37 -4.23
N SER A 73 -0.03 -5.56 -3.46
CA SER A 73 -1.38 -5.44 -4.01
C SER A 73 -1.69 -4.04 -4.53
N THR A 74 -1.33 -2.97 -3.78
CA THR A 74 -1.59 -1.59 -4.24
C THR A 74 -0.71 -1.19 -5.41
N SER A 75 0.53 -1.67 -5.49
CA SER A 75 1.40 -1.46 -6.65
C SER A 75 0.84 -2.16 -7.89
N SER A 76 0.42 -3.42 -7.78
CA SER A 76 -0.23 -4.13 -8.89
C SER A 76 -1.51 -3.45 -9.34
N ILE A 77 -2.30 -2.87 -8.41
CA ILE A 77 -3.49 -2.06 -8.71
C ILE A 77 -3.11 -0.80 -9.48
N ALA A 78 -2.11 -0.03 -9.03
CA ALA A 78 -1.67 1.20 -9.68
C ALA A 78 -1.03 0.96 -11.05
N LEU A 79 -0.37 -0.18 -11.25
CA LEU A 79 0.16 -0.60 -12.56
C LEU A 79 -0.96 -1.01 -13.54
N THR A 80 -2.12 -1.40 -13.02
CA THR A 80 -3.25 -1.89 -13.82
C THR A 80 -4.28 -0.79 -14.14
N LEU A 81 -4.61 0.05 -13.17
CA LEU A 81 -5.70 1.02 -13.26
C LEU A 81 -5.15 2.44 -13.27
N ASP A 82 -5.84 3.32 -14.00
CA ASP A 82 -5.58 4.76 -13.85
C ASP A 82 -5.94 5.20 -12.42
N THR A 83 -4.99 5.83 -11.74
CA THR A 83 -5.15 6.28 -10.34
C THR A 83 -6.12 7.46 -10.17
N ALA A 84 -6.54 8.11 -11.28
CA ALA A 84 -7.61 9.10 -11.31
C ALA A 84 -9.02 8.47 -11.40
N THR A 85 -9.13 7.16 -11.64
CA THR A 85 -10.42 6.45 -11.80
C THR A 85 -11.36 6.72 -10.62
N VAL A 86 -12.57 7.12 -10.93
CA VAL A 86 -13.72 7.25 -10.01
C VAL A 86 -14.73 6.18 -10.35
N PHE A 87 -15.18 5.43 -9.35
CA PHE A 87 -16.20 4.39 -9.51
C PHE A 87 -17.58 4.98 -9.20
N LYS A 88 -18.58 4.54 -9.95
CA LYS A 88 -19.96 5.00 -9.82
C LYS A 88 -20.91 3.85 -9.51
N THR A 89 -21.91 4.13 -8.70
CA THR A 89 -23.03 3.22 -8.46
C THR A 89 -24.31 4.06 -8.45
N ALA A 90 -25.24 3.71 -9.32
CA ALA A 90 -26.48 4.45 -9.47
C ALA A 90 -27.70 3.54 -9.31
N ILE A 91 -28.85 4.16 -9.01
CA ILE A 91 -30.16 3.50 -9.00
C ILE A 91 -31.06 4.11 -10.07
N TYR A 92 -31.74 3.24 -10.79
CA TYR A 92 -32.58 3.56 -11.94
C TYR A 92 -33.99 3.01 -11.78
N LYS A 93 -34.97 3.69 -12.39
CA LYS A 93 -36.29 3.13 -12.68
C LYS A 93 -36.22 2.14 -13.85
N THR A 94 -37.24 1.32 -13.96
CA THR A 94 -37.49 0.45 -15.14
C THR A 94 -38.91 0.73 -15.64
N GLU A 95 -39.28 0.19 -16.81
CA GLU A 95 -40.65 0.23 -17.34
C GLU A 95 -41.65 -0.37 -16.34
N LYS A 96 -41.24 -1.33 -15.51
CA LYS A 96 -42.09 -2.01 -14.54
C LYS A 96 -42.15 -1.24 -13.23
N LYS A 97 -43.35 -0.72 -12.87
CA LYS A 97 -43.58 -0.03 -11.59
C LYS A 97 -43.09 -0.88 -10.39
N GLY A 98 -42.35 -0.27 -9.48
CA GLY A 98 -41.82 -0.91 -8.27
C GLY A 98 -40.60 -1.82 -8.50
N VAL A 99 -40.08 -1.89 -9.73
CA VAL A 99 -38.83 -2.55 -10.05
C VAL A 99 -37.76 -1.49 -10.31
N PHE A 100 -36.63 -1.62 -9.64
CA PHE A 100 -35.48 -0.70 -9.75
C PHE A 100 -34.21 -1.48 -10.02
N VAL A 101 -33.26 -0.83 -10.71
CA VAL A 101 -31.93 -1.37 -10.97
C VAL A 101 -30.90 -0.62 -10.15
N ILE A 102 -30.08 -1.34 -9.35
CA ILE A 102 -28.79 -0.82 -8.89
C ILE A 102 -27.72 -1.34 -9.85
N TRP A 103 -27.01 -0.40 -10.48
CA TRP A 103 -25.93 -0.69 -11.41
C TRP A 103 -24.69 0.08 -11.01
N GLY A 104 -23.55 -0.60 -10.88
CA GLY A 104 -22.28 -0.03 -10.48
C GLY A 104 -21.06 -0.63 -11.16
N ASP A 105 -19.94 0.05 -10.98
CA ASP A 105 -18.62 -0.32 -11.51
C ASP A 105 -17.84 -1.30 -10.60
N ASN A 106 -18.53 -2.03 -9.72
CA ASN A 106 -17.93 -2.77 -8.60
C ASN A 106 -17.15 -1.86 -7.64
N ASP A 107 -17.71 -0.69 -7.33
CA ASP A 107 -17.10 0.35 -6.49
C ASP A 107 -16.53 -0.24 -5.18
N PRO A 108 -15.19 -0.22 -4.99
CA PRO A 108 -14.57 -0.76 -3.79
C PRO A 108 -14.81 0.11 -2.55
N TRP A 109 -15.21 1.38 -2.74
CA TRP A 109 -15.42 2.36 -1.66
C TRP A 109 -16.81 2.28 -1.05
N ILE A 110 -17.82 1.84 -1.78
CA ILE A 110 -19.20 1.78 -1.31
C ILE A 110 -19.35 0.74 -0.18
N THR A 111 -20.25 0.99 0.77
CA THR A 111 -20.59 0.04 1.83
C THR A 111 -22.08 0.11 2.17
N SER A 112 -22.61 -0.99 2.70
CA SER A 112 -23.92 -1.01 3.37
C SER A 112 -23.81 -1.22 4.88
N ASN A 113 -22.60 -1.34 5.42
CA ASN A 113 -22.35 -1.43 6.85
C ASN A 113 -22.30 -0.01 7.45
N GLY A 114 -23.30 0.33 8.29
CA GLY A 114 -23.41 1.67 8.88
C GLY A 114 -22.22 2.04 9.78
N LYS A 115 -21.75 1.12 10.62
CA LYS A 115 -20.58 1.36 11.47
C LYS A 115 -19.32 1.65 10.64
N TYR A 116 -19.13 0.89 9.56
CA TYR A 116 -17.99 1.06 8.67
C TYR A 116 -18.07 2.37 7.86
N ARG A 117 -19.30 2.75 7.43
CA ARG A 117 -19.57 4.07 6.82
C ARG A 117 -19.12 5.20 7.75
N ASP A 118 -19.60 5.19 8.99
CA ASP A 118 -19.38 6.31 9.93
C ASP A 118 -17.90 6.42 10.33
N ALA A 119 -17.26 5.29 10.63
CA ALA A 119 -15.85 5.24 11.01
C ALA A 119 -14.90 5.68 9.87
N ASN A 120 -15.29 5.45 8.60
CA ASN A 120 -14.39 5.63 7.46
C ASN A 120 -14.93 6.59 6.39
N LYS A 121 -16.00 7.31 6.66
CA LYS A 121 -16.67 8.26 5.72
C LYS A 121 -16.95 7.63 4.34
N ARG A 122 -17.42 6.36 4.33
CA ARG A 122 -17.68 5.59 3.11
C ARG A 122 -18.99 5.99 2.47
N ALA A 123 -19.08 5.91 1.14
CA ALA A 123 -20.32 5.97 0.41
C ALA A 123 -21.28 4.87 0.88
N TYR A 124 -22.58 5.18 1.04
CA TYR A 124 -23.53 4.29 1.71
C TYR A 124 -24.65 3.86 0.77
N MET A 125 -24.58 2.61 0.27
CA MET A 125 -25.53 2.07 -0.71
C MET A 125 -27.01 2.11 -0.26
N PRO A 126 -27.39 1.92 1.02
CA PRO A 126 -28.77 2.06 1.43
C PRO A 126 -29.42 3.43 1.14
N THR A 127 -28.64 4.50 0.92
CA THR A 127 -29.19 5.80 0.50
C THR A 127 -29.79 5.73 -0.90
N LEU A 128 -29.19 4.94 -1.82
CA LEU A 128 -29.75 4.70 -3.15
C LEU A 128 -31.09 3.97 -3.06
N ILE A 129 -31.21 2.97 -2.18
CA ILE A 129 -32.46 2.24 -1.99
C ILE A 129 -33.55 3.14 -1.39
N LYS A 130 -33.18 4.03 -0.47
CA LYS A 130 -34.12 5.04 0.06
C LYS A 130 -34.60 6.01 -1.03
N ALA A 131 -33.73 6.39 -1.98
CA ALA A 131 -34.09 7.24 -3.10
C ALA A 131 -35.15 6.56 -4.00
N ALA A 132 -35.06 5.22 -4.21
CA ALA A 132 -36.11 4.50 -4.93
C ALA A 132 -37.48 4.59 -4.26
N PHE A 133 -37.56 4.48 -2.94
CA PHE A 133 -38.83 4.69 -2.23
C PHE A 133 -39.30 6.14 -2.25
N ALA A 134 -38.36 7.09 -2.26
CA ALA A 134 -38.70 8.51 -2.32
C ALA A 134 -39.24 8.95 -3.70
N SER A 135 -38.84 8.26 -4.77
CA SER A 135 -39.25 8.56 -6.15
C SER A 135 -40.71 8.22 -6.43
N ASP A 136 -41.34 7.34 -5.63
CA ASP A 136 -42.77 7.06 -5.66
C ASP A 136 -43.25 6.66 -4.25
N LYS A 137 -43.88 7.60 -3.58
CA LYS A 137 -44.41 7.44 -2.20
C LYS A 137 -45.53 6.40 -2.07
N SER A 138 -46.14 5.99 -3.18
CA SER A 138 -47.19 4.95 -3.19
C SER A 138 -46.58 3.54 -2.99
N LEU A 139 -45.27 3.37 -3.20
CA LEU A 139 -44.59 2.07 -3.12
C LEU A 139 -44.37 1.66 -1.67
N LYS A 140 -45.04 0.60 -1.27
CA LYS A 140 -44.81 -0.08 0.02
C LYS A 140 -43.78 -1.23 -0.11
N LYS A 141 -43.59 -1.73 -1.32
CA LYS A 141 -42.68 -2.84 -1.65
C LYS A 141 -42.02 -2.60 -2.99
N ILE A 142 -40.72 -2.90 -3.10
CA ILE A 142 -39.95 -2.81 -4.34
C ILE A 142 -39.20 -4.10 -4.63
N THR A 143 -38.91 -4.32 -5.90
CA THR A 143 -37.91 -5.31 -6.35
C THR A 143 -36.68 -4.57 -6.80
N LEU A 144 -35.55 -4.90 -6.21
CA LEU A 144 -34.24 -4.35 -6.54
C LEU A 144 -33.46 -5.41 -7.31
N VAL A 145 -33.24 -5.20 -8.59
CA VAL A 145 -32.32 -6.00 -9.40
C VAL A 145 -30.96 -5.30 -9.41
N TYR A 146 -29.84 -6.07 -9.45
CA TYR A 146 -28.53 -5.45 -9.30
C TYR A 146 -27.45 -6.12 -10.16
N LYS A 147 -26.50 -5.32 -10.67
CA LYS A 147 -25.29 -5.73 -11.37
C LYS A 147 -24.13 -4.80 -10.98
N GLY A 148 -22.88 -5.31 -10.94
CA GLY A 148 -21.71 -4.52 -10.64
C GLY A 148 -21.65 -3.93 -9.21
N VAL A 149 -22.21 -4.64 -8.23
CA VAL A 149 -22.12 -4.33 -6.81
C VAL A 149 -21.70 -5.56 -6.00
N ASN A 150 -21.04 -5.33 -4.89
CA ASN A 150 -20.53 -6.42 -4.07
C ASN A 150 -21.67 -7.12 -3.31
N ASN A 151 -21.72 -8.45 -3.37
CA ASN A 151 -22.78 -9.25 -2.71
C ASN A 151 -22.83 -9.01 -1.19
N SER A 152 -21.70 -8.75 -0.54
CA SER A 152 -21.69 -8.42 0.88
C SER A 152 -22.46 -7.13 1.19
N ASP A 153 -22.45 -6.16 0.29
CA ASP A 153 -23.19 -4.90 0.48
C ASP A 153 -24.70 -5.11 0.31
N ILE A 154 -25.11 -6.01 -0.56
CA ILE A 154 -26.52 -6.43 -0.65
C ILE A 154 -26.98 -7.10 0.66
N LEU A 155 -26.16 -7.99 1.24
CA LEU A 155 -26.49 -8.65 2.51
C LEU A 155 -26.59 -7.65 3.67
N TYR A 156 -25.66 -6.69 3.75
CA TYR A 156 -25.71 -5.63 4.76
C TYR A 156 -26.85 -4.66 4.52
N ALA A 157 -27.21 -4.33 3.27
CA ALA A 157 -28.35 -3.48 2.95
C ALA A 157 -29.67 -4.10 3.43
N LYS A 158 -29.86 -5.42 3.22
CA LYS A 158 -31.00 -6.15 3.76
C LYS A 158 -31.16 -5.98 5.27
N ARG A 159 -30.04 -5.97 6.01
CA ARG A 159 -30.03 -5.79 7.47
C ARG A 159 -30.26 -4.32 7.87
N ALA A 160 -29.60 -3.40 7.18
CA ALA A 160 -29.60 -1.96 7.52
C ALA A 160 -30.98 -1.31 7.37
N LEU A 161 -31.76 -1.72 6.38
CA LEU A 161 -33.06 -1.10 6.11
C LEU A 161 -34.20 -1.51 7.05
N LYS A 162 -33.98 -2.50 7.95
CA LYS A 162 -34.95 -2.99 8.95
C LYS A 162 -36.33 -3.40 8.40
N ARG A 163 -36.62 -3.08 7.13
CA ARG A 163 -37.86 -3.38 6.39
C ARG A 163 -37.62 -4.53 5.41
N LYS A 164 -37.14 -5.66 5.95
CA LYS A 164 -36.72 -6.81 5.13
C LYS A 164 -37.80 -7.31 4.16
N SER A 165 -39.06 -7.13 4.49
CA SER A 165 -40.20 -7.53 3.67
C SER A 165 -40.55 -6.56 2.54
N SER A 166 -40.02 -5.32 2.56
CA SER A 166 -40.33 -4.30 1.55
C SER A 166 -39.37 -4.24 0.37
N VAL A 167 -38.27 -5.01 0.40
CA VAL A 167 -37.29 -5.05 -0.69
C VAL A 167 -36.96 -6.48 -1.05
N ALA A 168 -37.31 -6.91 -2.27
CA ALA A 168 -36.83 -8.14 -2.88
C ALA A 168 -35.54 -7.85 -3.67
N TYR A 169 -34.51 -8.66 -3.54
CA TYR A 169 -33.20 -8.47 -4.20
C TYR A 169 -32.97 -9.61 -5.18
N LYS A 170 -32.66 -9.28 -6.44
CA LYS A 170 -32.36 -10.26 -7.49
C LYS A 170 -31.10 -9.83 -8.28
N PRO A 171 -30.08 -10.70 -8.43
CA PRO A 171 -28.96 -10.41 -9.31
C PRO A 171 -29.42 -10.40 -10.76
N ILE A 172 -28.84 -9.53 -11.58
CA ILE A 172 -29.00 -9.54 -13.05
C ILE A 172 -27.99 -10.55 -13.60
N SER A 173 -28.41 -11.38 -14.57
CA SER A 173 -27.51 -12.29 -15.28
C SER A 173 -26.38 -11.51 -15.99
N LYS A 174 -25.22 -12.14 -16.11
CA LYS A 174 -24.08 -11.54 -16.83
C LYS A 174 -24.38 -11.24 -18.29
N SER A 175 -25.22 -12.05 -18.93
CA SER A 175 -25.64 -11.92 -20.34
C SER A 175 -26.65 -10.81 -20.62
N VAL A 176 -27.24 -10.20 -19.57
CA VAL A 176 -28.25 -9.14 -19.75
C VAL A 176 -27.55 -7.79 -19.76
N GLU A 177 -27.79 -7.00 -20.80
CA GLU A 177 -27.39 -5.61 -20.90
C GLU A 177 -28.29 -4.75 -20.01
N VAL A 178 -27.67 -4.03 -19.06
CA VAL A 178 -28.42 -3.24 -18.05
C VAL A 178 -29.12 -2.06 -18.69
N GLU A 179 -28.50 -1.50 -19.71
CA GLU A 179 -29.00 -0.35 -20.47
C GLU A 179 -30.42 -0.59 -21.03
N SER A 180 -30.72 -1.83 -21.44
CA SER A 180 -32.03 -2.21 -21.94
C SER A 180 -33.13 -2.30 -20.87
N LEU A 181 -32.74 -2.34 -19.59
CA LEU A 181 -33.66 -2.48 -18.46
C LEU A 181 -34.01 -1.12 -17.80
N VAL A 182 -33.22 -0.10 -18.02
CA VAL A 182 -33.28 1.16 -17.27
C VAL A 182 -33.95 2.28 -18.09
N THR A 183 -34.71 3.14 -17.42
CA THR A 183 -35.37 4.30 -18.05
C THR A 183 -34.81 5.62 -17.50
N GLU A 184 -34.88 5.84 -16.22
CA GLU A 184 -34.53 7.09 -15.57
C GLU A 184 -33.55 6.86 -14.41
N LYS A 185 -32.44 7.61 -14.37
CA LYS A 185 -31.52 7.60 -13.23
C LYS A 185 -32.10 8.42 -12.08
N ILE A 186 -32.30 7.81 -10.92
CA ILE A 186 -32.88 8.45 -9.73
C ILE A 186 -31.80 9.08 -8.87
N ALA A 187 -30.70 8.35 -8.62
CA ALA A 187 -29.61 8.80 -7.77
C ALA A 187 -28.32 8.08 -8.14
N GLU A 188 -27.19 8.72 -7.83
CA GLU A 188 -25.86 8.18 -8.06
C GLU A 188 -24.95 8.47 -6.85
N ILE A 189 -24.05 7.57 -6.56
CA ILE A 189 -22.96 7.73 -5.60
C ILE A 189 -21.66 7.50 -6.35
N SER A 190 -20.70 8.40 -6.14
CA SER A 190 -19.35 8.27 -6.69
C SER A 190 -18.34 8.04 -5.58
N SER A 191 -17.32 7.22 -5.86
CA SER A 191 -16.16 7.04 -4.98
C SER A 191 -15.23 8.27 -5.04
N PRO A 192 -14.31 8.44 -4.08
CA PRO A 192 -13.12 9.26 -4.33
C PRO A 192 -12.28 8.64 -5.45
N PRO A 193 -11.36 9.40 -6.07
CA PRO A 193 -10.41 8.85 -7.03
C PRO A 193 -9.56 7.72 -6.44
N LEU A 194 -9.13 6.78 -7.29
CA LEU A 194 -8.40 5.58 -6.87
C LEU A 194 -7.15 5.89 -6.04
N HIS A 195 -6.39 6.95 -6.37
CA HIS A 195 -5.22 7.35 -5.57
C HIS A 195 -5.56 7.66 -4.11
N LYS A 196 -6.72 8.26 -3.82
CA LYS A 196 -7.20 8.50 -2.45
C LYS A 196 -7.60 7.20 -1.75
N MET A 197 -8.16 6.25 -2.49
CA MET A 197 -8.48 4.92 -1.95
C MET A 197 -7.22 4.10 -1.63
N ILE A 198 -6.21 4.14 -2.50
CA ILE A 198 -4.89 3.54 -2.27
C ILE A 198 -4.26 4.15 -1.01
N ARG A 199 -4.24 5.48 -0.91
CA ARG A 199 -3.73 6.18 0.27
C ARG A 199 -4.45 5.73 1.55
N PHE A 200 -5.77 5.65 1.53
CA PHE A 200 -6.55 5.18 2.68
C PHE A 200 -6.20 3.74 3.06
N ALA A 201 -6.09 2.84 2.07
CA ALA A 201 -5.74 1.44 2.27
C ALA A 201 -4.35 1.26 2.90
N LEU A 202 -3.38 2.10 2.54
CA LEU A 202 -2.02 2.06 3.08
C LEU A 202 -1.92 2.72 4.45
N LEU A 203 -2.46 3.93 4.64
CA LEU A 203 -2.42 4.66 5.90
C LEU A 203 -3.09 3.91 7.05
N TYR A 204 -4.30 3.40 6.81
CA TYR A 204 -5.11 2.74 7.84
C TYR A 204 -5.06 1.22 7.78
N SER A 205 -4.31 0.69 6.81
CA SER A 205 -4.18 -0.76 6.60
C SER A 205 -5.52 -1.46 6.38
N ASP A 206 -6.46 -0.82 5.65
CA ASP A 206 -7.83 -1.31 5.46
C ASP A 206 -7.84 -2.59 4.62
N ASN A 207 -8.25 -3.68 5.24
CA ASN A 207 -8.24 -5.02 4.62
C ASN A 207 -9.35 -5.19 3.61
N VAL A 208 -10.56 -4.68 3.90
CA VAL A 208 -11.72 -4.82 3.02
C VAL A 208 -11.50 -4.05 1.74
N LEU A 209 -11.03 -2.79 1.86
CA LEU A 209 -10.73 -1.96 0.69
C LEU A 209 -9.61 -2.56 -0.16
N SER A 210 -8.51 -3.00 0.47
CA SER A 210 -7.39 -3.62 -0.26
C SER A 210 -7.84 -4.87 -1.02
N GLN A 211 -8.65 -5.73 -0.41
CA GLN A 211 -9.19 -6.92 -1.07
C GLN A 211 -10.11 -6.55 -2.24
N ARG A 212 -11.00 -5.58 -2.08
CA ARG A 212 -11.92 -5.15 -3.14
C ARG A 212 -11.19 -4.52 -4.32
N LEU A 213 -10.22 -3.64 -4.04
CA LEU A 213 -9.37 -3.03 -5.06
C LEU A 213 -8.58 -4.09 -5.84
N ALA A 214 -8.00 -5.07 -5.15
CA ALA A 214 -7.29 -6.18 -5.77
C ALA A 214 -8.19 -6.96 -6.73
N MET A 215 -9.42 -7.29 -6.31
CA MET A 215 -10.36 -8.02 -7.18
C MET A 215 -10.84 -7.20 -8.37
N VAL A 216 -11.04 -5.89 -8.20
CA VAL A 216 -11.38 -4.99 -9.33
C VAL A 216 -10.23 -4.95 -10.35
N ALA A 217 -8.99 -4.78 -9.89
CA ALA A 217 -7.83 -4.78 -10.77
C ALA A 217 -7.66 -6.14 -11.48
N THR A 218 -7.84 -7.25 -10.77
CA THR A 218 -7.80 -8.60 -11.34
C THR A 218 -8.79 -8.75 -12.50
N GLY A 219 -10.05 -8.38 -12.28
CA GLY A 219 -11.09 -8.49 -13.32
C GLY A 219 -10.84 -7.57 -14.51
N ARG A 220 -10.42 -6.33 -14.27
CA ARG A 220 -10.12 -5.38 -15.36
C ARG A 220 -8.85 -5.71 -16.14
N SER A 221 -7.98 -6.57 -15.59
CA SER A 221 -6.83 -7.13 -16.32
C SER A 221 -7.17 -8.42 -17.10
N GLY A 222 -8.43 -8.86 -17.11
CA GLY A 222 -8.84 -10.07 -17.81
C GLY A 222 -8.57 -11.38 -17.06
N TYR A 223 -8.05 -11.33 -15.82
CA TYR A 223 -7.83 -12.54 -15.03
C TYR A 223 -9.09 -12.99 -14.31
N PRO A 224 -9.24 -14.30 -14.05
CA PRO A 224 -10.37 -14.83 -13.26
C PRO A 224 -10.46 -14.16 -11.89
N LEU A 225 -11.68 -13.85 -11.41
CA LEU A 225 -11.93 -13.26 -10.09
C LEU A 225 -11.76 -14.29 -8.96
N THR A 226 -10.57 -14.85 -8.86
CA THR A 226 -10.16 -15.88 -7.90
C THR A 226 -8.85 -15.49 -7.21
N LYS A 227 -8.49 -16.21 -6.16
CA LYS A 227 -7.17 -16.08 -5.52
C LYS A 227 -6.04 -16.32 -6.53
N THR A 228 -6.17 -17.34 -7.36
CA THR A 228 -5.19 -17.68 -8.39
C THR A 228 -5.06 -16.58 -9.43
N GLY A 229 -6.18 -16.04 -9.93
CA GLY A 229 -6.14 -14.93 -10.89
C GLY A 229 -5.51 -13.67 -10.31
N PHE A 230 -5.77 -13.33 -9.05
CA PHE A 230 -5.09 -12.22 -8.38
C PHE A 230 -3.59 -12.48 -8.23
N ASN A 231 -3.19 -13.68 -7.81
CA ASN A 231 -1.78 -14.05 -7.70
C ASN A 231 -1.07 -13.93 -9.06
N GLN A 232 -1.68 -14.45 -10.11
CA GLN A 232 -1.13 -14.39 -11.47
C GLN A 232 -0.99 -12.94 -11.95
N MET A 233 -2.05 -12.14 -11.84
CA MET A 233 -2.03 -10.72 -12.20
C MET A 233 -0.93 -9.95 -11.47
N ALA A 234 -0.77 -10.17 -10.17
CA ALA A 234 0.25 -9.48 -9.37
C ALA A 234 1.68 -9.90 -9.78
N ASN A 235 1.92 -11.19 -10.01
CA ASN A 235 3.21 -11.68 -10.50
C ASN A 235 3.56 -11.05 -11.86
N ASP A 236 2.63 -11.09 -12.81
CA ASP A 236 2.87 -10.56 -14.17
C ASP A 236 3.15 -9.05 -14.16
N LYS A 237 2.38 -8.28 -13.35
CA LYS A 237 2.59 -6.83 -13.24
C LYS A 237 3.92 -6.46 -12.59
N LEU A 238 4.36 -7.19 -11.57
CA LEU A 238 5.62 -6.92 -10.89
C LEU A 238 6.82 -7.39 -11.72
N ASN A 239 6.75 -8.56 -12.34
CA ASN A 239 7.79 -9.05 -13.24
C ASN A 239 8.01 -8.09 -14.43
N ALA A 240 6.92 -7.51 -14.97
CA ALA A 240 7.00 -6.54 -16.07
C ALA A 240 7.80 -5.28 -15.74
N ILE A 241 7.95 -4.93 -14.45
CA ILE A 241 8.79 -3.81 -13.99
C ILE A 241 10.13 -4.26 -13.40
N GLY A 242 10.50 -5.54 -13.57
CA GLY A 242 11.77 -6.10 -13.13
C GLY A 242 11.85 -6.40 -11.63
N VAL A 243 10.72 -6.69 -10.97
CA VAL A 243 10.69 -7.22 -9.59
C VAL A 243 10.62 -8.75 -9.67
N ASP A 244 11.59 -9.43 -9.09
CA ASP A 244 11.59 -10.89 -9.00
C ASP A 244 10.52 -11.37 -8.02
N THR A 245 9.55 -12.14 -8.53
CA THR A 245 8.46 -12.71 -7.76
C THR A 245 8.64 -14.20 -7.45
N THR A 246 9.84 -14.74 -7.59
CA THR A 246 10.14 -16.14 -7.31
C THR A 246 9.73 -16.50 -5.87
N GLY A 247 8.95 -17.57 -5.73
CA GLY A 247 8.43 -18.02 -4.42
C GLY A 247 7.28 -17.16 -3.86
N MET A 248 6.83 -16.12 -4.57
CA MET A 248 5.67 -15.31 -4.15
C MET A 248 4.37 -16.12 -4.35
N LYS A 249 3.55 -16.16 -3.29
CA LYS A 249 2.20 -16.74 -3.30
C LYS A 249 1.23 -15.77 -2.63
N LEU A 250 0.21 -15.35 -3.35
CA LEU A 250 -0.82 -14.44 -2.85
C LEU A 250 -2.18 -15.14 -2.84
N VAL A 251 -2.87 -15.12 -1.71
CA VAL A 251 -4.21 -15.69 -1.57
C VAL A 251 -5.28 -14.64 -1.30
N ASP A 252 -4.88 -13.41 -1.02
CA ASP A 252 -5.76 -12.23 -0.87
C ASP A 252 -4.95 -10.93 -1.07
N GLY A 253 -5.68 -9.81 -1.30
CA GLY A 253 -5.07 -8.48 -1.49
C GLY A 253 -4.77 -7.72 -0.19
N SER A 254 -5.03 -8.30 0.99
CA SER A 254 -4.91 -7.61 2.28
C SER A 254 -3.72 -8.08 3.13
N GLY A 255 -3.29 -9.33 2.95
CA GLY A 255 -2.26 -9.98 3.75
C GLY A 255 -2.76 -10.69 5.02
N ILE A 256 -4.08 -10.86 5.17
CA ILE A 256 -4.64 -11.62 6.31
C ILE A 256 -4.47 -13.13 6.12
N GLY A 257 -4.52 -13.61 4.90
CA GLY A 257 -4.41 -15.03 4.59
C GLY A 257 -3.07 -15.62 5.03
N GLY A 258 -3.10 -16.59 5.91
CA GLY A 258 -1.90 -17.23 6.45
C GLY A 258 -1.04 -17.98 5.43
N GLU A 259 -1.58 -18.20 4.22
CA GLU A 259 -0.87 -18.83 3.11
C GLU A 259 -0.12 -17.83 2.21
N ASN A 260 -0.29 -16.53 2.41
CA ASN A 260 0.50 -15.53 1.68
C ASN A 260 1.99 -15.73 1.98
N ARG A 261 2.81 -15.70 0.93
CA ARG A 261 4.28 -15.82 1.02
C ARG A 261 4.93 -14.77 0.14
N VAL A 262 5.93 -14.08 0.68
CA VAL A 262 6.79 -13.16 -0.05
C VAL A 262 8.16 -13.09 0.61
N SER A 263 9.21 -12.96 -0.16
CA SER A 263 10.56 -12.75 0.35
C SER A 263 10.82 -11.28 0.68
N ALA A 264 11.75 -10.99 1.58
CA ALA A 264 12.18 -9.63 1.83
C ALA A 264 12.87 -9.02 0.58
N ILE A 265 13.53 -9.83 -0.24
CA ILE A 265 14.12 -9.41 -1.52
C ILE A 265 13.02 -8.89 -2.46
N THR A 266 11.97 -9.65 -2.71
CA THR A 266 10.85 -9.23 -3.57
C THR A 266 10.27 -7.88 -3.12
N VAL A 267 10.03 -7.72 -1.82
CA VAL A 267 9.49 -6.46 -1.28
C VAL A 267 10.49 -5.31 -1.43
N SER A 268 11.79 -5.54 -1.20
CA SER A 268 12.80 -4.49 -1.33
C SER A 268 12.98 -4.02 -2.78
N GLN A 269 12.98 -4.94 -3.74
CA GLN A 269 13.00 -4.60 -5.16
C GLN A 269 11.78 -3.76 -5.55
N LEU A 270 10.59 -4.12 -5.06
CA LEU A 270 9.40 -3.30 -5.26
C LEU A 270 9.55 -1.90 -4.65
N LEU A 271 10.07 -1.79 -3.42
CA LEU A 271 10.30 -0.48 -2.78
C LEU A 271 11.24 0.41 -3.60
N LEU A 272 12.32 -0.13 -4.17
CA LEU A 272 13.19 0.63 -5.08
C LEU A 272 12.42 1.16 -6.30
N LYS A 273 11.46 0.40 -6.84
CA LYS A 273 10.61 0.83 -7.97
C LYS A 273 9.61 1.92 -7.60
N LEU A 274 9.23 2.07 -6.31
CA LEU A 274 8.25 3.09 -5.91
C LEU A 274 8.71 4.53 -6.21
N LYS A 275 10.02 4.76 -6.30
CA LYS A 275 10.60 6.08 -6.57
C LYS A 275 10.87 6.32 -8.06
N THR A 276 11.11 5.26 -8.82
CA THR A 276 11.53 5.33 -10.23
C THR A 276 10.41 5.07 -11.22
N GLU A 277 9.39 4.30 -10.84
CA GLU A 277 8.22 4.00 -11.66
C GLU A 277 7.11 5.04 -11.43
N PRO A 278 6.77 5.91 -12.42
CA PRO A 278 5.84 7.02 -12.21
C PRO A 278 4.47 6.60 -11.66
N LYS A 279 3.94 5.46 -12.11
CA LYS A 279 2.65 4.92 -11.64
C LYS A 279 2.68 4.52 -10.17
N LEU A 280 3.85 4.26 -9.59
CA LEU A 280 4.02 3.81 -8.21
C LEU A 280 4.31 4.95 -7.22
N LYS A 281 4.55 6.17 -7.68
CA LYS A 281 4.79 7.34 -6.81
C LYS A 281 3.69 7.52 -5.76
N VAL A 282 2.44 7.28 -6.13
CA VAL A 282 1.29 7.33 -5.21
C VAL A 282 1.43 6.36 -4.03
N ILE A 283 2.09 5.23 -4.20
CA ILE A 283 2.32 4.25 -3.13
C ILE A 283 3.32 4.81 -2.13
N TYR A 284 4.47 5.31 -2.60
CA TYR A 284 5.49 5.96 -1.76
C TYR A 284 4.88 7.10 -0.91
N GLU A 285 4.15 8.02 -1.54
CA GLU A 285 3.52 9.17 -0.89
C GLU A 285 2.41 8.79 0.10
N SER A 286 1.87 7.59 -0.03
CA SER A 286 0.76 7.07 0.80
C SER A 286 1.22 6.28 2.02
N LEU A 287 2.51 6.05 2.21
CA LEU A 287 3.01 5.28 3.35
C LEU A 287 2.88 6.08 4.66
N PRO A 288 2.52 5.42 5.78
CA PRO A 288 2.60 6.01 7.11
C PRO A 288 3.99 6.52 7.46
N ILE A 289 4.05 7.59 8.25
CA ILE A 289 5.29 8.19 8.75
C ILE A 289 5.38 7.97 10.27
N SER A 290 6.57 7.59 10.74
CA SER A 290 6.86 7.31 12.15
C SER A 290 6.48 8.49 13.06
N GLY A 291 5.66 8.22 14.08
CA GLY A 291 5.18 9.21 15.04
C GLY A 291 4.14 10.20 14.50
N GLU A 292 3.88 10.26 13.16
CA GLU A 292 3.09 11.34 12.56
C GLU A 292 1.78 10.89 11.92
N SER A 293 1.76 9.71 11.27
CA SER A 293 0.58 9.35 10.49
C SER A 293 0.26 7.86 10.44
N GLY A 294 -1.01 7.57 10.13
CA GLY A 294 -1.52 6.24 9.86
C GLY A 294 -1.22 5.24 10.99
N THR A 295 -0.81 4.03 10.62
CA THR A 295 -0.50 2.96 11.59
C THR A 295 0.82 3.17 12.34
N LEU A 296 1.59 4.21 12.03
CA LEU A 296 2.83 4.57 12.72
C LEU A 296 2.67 5.76 13.67
N ILE A 297 1.50 6.41 13.75
CA ILE A 297 1.25 7.61 14.57
C ILE A 297 1.60 7.43 16.06
N GLY A 298 1.36 6.25 16.61
CA GLY A 298 1.65 5.94 18.03
C GLY A 298 2.98 5.21 18.24
N ARG A 299 3.83 5.10 17.20
CA ARG A 299 5.12 4.40 17.28
C ARG A 299 6.29 5.38 17.32
N TYR A 300 7.44 4.90 17.73
CA TYR A 300 8.73 5.60 17.83
C TYR A 300 8.85 6.59 18.99
N HIS A 301 7.81 7.30 19.43
CA HIS A 301 7.91 8.32 20.49
C HIS A 301 8.65 7.86 21.74
N SER A 302 8.46 6.60 22.18
CA SER A 302 9.13 6.04 23.37
C SER A 302 10.25 5.04 23.02
N THR A 303 10.22 4.46 21.81
CA THR A 303 11.16 3.39 21.43
C THR A 303 12.38 3.92 20.69
N ALA A 304 12.22 4.96 19.89
CA ALA A 304 13.27 5.61 19.08
C ALA A 304 12.84 7.05 18.72
N PRO A 305 12.80 8.00 19.70
CA PRO A 305 12.32 9.36 19.46
C PRO A 305 13.05 10.10 18.33
N GLN A 306 14.33 9.81 18.14
CA GLN A 306 15.16 10.37 17.08
C GLN A 306 14.72 9.96 15.66
N ALA A 307 13.89 8.91 15.54
CA ALA A 307 13.40 8.40 14.26
C ALA A 307 11.97 8.88 13.94
N VAL A 308 11.38 9.74 14.77
CA VAL A 308 10.07 10.37 14.49
C VAL A 308 10.22 11.23 13.24
N GLY A 309 9.30 11.08 12.29
CA GLY A 309 9.34 11.75 10.98
C GLY A 309 10.29 11.14 9.96
N LEU A 310 11.22 10.27 10.38
CA LEU A 310 12.31 9.76 9.53
C LEU A 310 12.08 8.37 8.95
N VAL A 311 11.03 7.66 9.36
CA VAL A 311 10.68 6.33 8.83
C VAL A 311 9.33 6.41 8.13
N ARG A 312 9.32 6.10 6.84
CA ARG A 312 8.13 6.04 5.99
C ARG A 312 7.89 4.58 5.61
N ALA A 313 6.86 3.91 6.19
CA ALA A 313 6.76 2.47 6.03
C ALA A 313 5.34 1.91 6.17
N LYS A 314 5.13 0.74 5.55
CA LYS A 314 3.94 -0.09 5.74
C LYS A 314 4.16 -1.07 6.88
N THR A 315 3.25 -1.08 7.84
CA THR A 315 3.21 -2.05 8.94
C THR A 315 2.48 -3.32 8.55
N GLY A 316 2.89 -4.44 9.13
CA GLY A 316 2.15 -5.69 9.06
C GLY A 316 2.05 -6.37 10.43
N SER A 317 0.89 -6.94 10.72
CA SER A 317 0.69 -7.69 11.96
C SER A 317 -0.42 -8.73 11.79
N THR A 318 -0.12 -9.97 12.20
CA THR A 318 -1.07 -11.07 12.41
C THR A 318 -0.77 -11.73 13.75
N ARG A 319 -1.40 -12.86 14.05
CA ARG A 319 -1.12 -13.59 15.31
C ARG A 319 0.33 -14.02 15.48
N HIS A 320 1.07 -14.22 14.38
CA HIS A 320 2.44 -14.75 14.38
C HIS A 320 3.44 -13.87 13.64
N THR A 321 2.97 -12.77 13.06
CA THR A 321 3.80 -11.93 12.21
C THR A 321 3.83 -10.52 12.74
N VAL A 322 5.02 -9.94 12.84
CA VAL A 322 5.27 -8.50 12.90
C VAL A 322 6.19 -8.16 11.74
N SER A 323 5.78 -7.25 10.88
CA SER A 323 6.58 -6.82 9.74
C SER A 323 6.54 -5.31 9.56
N LEU A 324 7.59 -4.78 8.96
CA LEU A 324 7.72 -3.37 8.59
C LEU A 324 8.58 -3.28 7.34
N ALA A 325 8.13 -2.51 6.34
CA ALA A 325 8.87 -2.35 5.10
C ALA A 325 8.67 -0.95 4.54
N GLY A 326 9.74 -0.31 4.08
CA GLY A 326 9.71 1.06 3.59
C GLY A 326 11.08 1.71 3.55
N PHE A 327 11.14 2.95 4.00
CA PHE A 327 12.27 3.85 3.85
C PHE A 327 12.66 4.46 5.20
N ALA A 328 13.96 4.64 5.41
CA ALA A 328 14.52 5.26 6.62
C ALA A 328 15.54 6.32 6.22
N THR A 329 15.29 7.59 6.60
CA THR A 329 16.16 8.73 6.31
C THR A 329 17.36 8.72 7.26
N SER A 330 18.56 8.93 6.74
CA SER A 330 19.82 9.03 7.48
C SER A 330 20.71 10.12 6.90
N GLY A 331 20.57 11.34 7.36
CA GLY A 331 21.21 12.52 6.75
C GLY A 331 20.73 12.70 5.32
N GLU A 332 21.65 12.79 4.38
CA GLU A 332 21.34 12.91 2.94
C GLU A 332 20.97 11.56 2.28
N LYS A 333 21.11 10.45 3.01
CA LYS A 333 20.78 9.11 2.51
C LYS A 333 19.37 8.68 2.88
N GLU A 334 18.80 7.81 2.08
CA GLU A 334 17.58 7.09 2.41
C GLU A 334 17.83 5.58 2.21
N TYR A 335 17.68 4.81 3.27
CA TYR A 335 17.74 3.37 3.19
C TYR A 335 16.39 2.78 2.82
N VAL A 336 16.38 1.78 1.94
CA VAL A 336 15.25 0.87 1.75
C VAL A 336 15.39 -0.28 2.73
N PHE A 337 14.37 -0.59 3.49
CA PHE A 337 14.41 -1.70 4.44
C PHE A 337 13.16 -2.57 4.39
N VAL A 338 13.34 -3.85 4.67
CA VAL A 338 12.27 -4.83 4.90
C VAL A 338 12.61 -5.69 6.09
N VAL A 339 11.66 -5.84 7.01
CA VAL A 339 11.73 -6.78 8.13
C VAL A 339 10.43 -7.60 8.16
N ILE A 340 10.54 -8.92 8.04
CA ILE A 340 9.41 -9.85 8.12
C ILE A 340 9.72 -10.90 9.20
N ALA A 341 9.15 -10.71 10.40
CA ALA A 341 9.26 -11.65 11.51
C ALA A 341 7.95 -12.44 11.63
N ASP A 342 7.89 -13.63 11.04
CA ASP A 342 6.68 -14.47 10.98
C ASP A 342 6.63 -15.63 11.98
N GLY A 343 7.60 -15.68 12.90
CA GLY A 343 7.65 -16.59 14.06
C GLY A 343 7.37 -15.92 15.41
N VAL A 344 6.77 -14.72 15.42
CA VAL A 344 6.56 -13.95 16.64
C VAL A 344 5.51 -14.60 17.55
N GLY A 345 5.72 -14.52 18.85
CA GLY A 345 4.78 -15.07 19.84
C GLY A 345 3.39 -14.41 19.77
N ARG A 346 2.36 -15.20 20.10
CA ARG A 346 0.93 -14.84 19.88
C ARG A 346 0.39 -13.75 20.80
N THR A 347 1.04 -13.47 21.92
CA THR A 347 0.53 -12.49 22.88
C THR A 347 0.82 -11.07 22.41
N ARG A 348 -0.07 -10.13 22.78
CA ARG A 348 0.12 -8.70 22.47
C ARG A 348 1.47 -8.20 22.99
N ARG A 349 1.85 -8.58 24.20
CA ARG A 349 3.15 -8.22 24.82
C ARG A 349 4.34 -8.63 23.93
N LEU A 350 4.35 -9.85 23.41
CA LEU A 350 5.44 -10.34 22.56
C LEU A 350 5.46 -9.63 21.20
N GLN A 351 4.30 -9.33 20.63
CA GLN A 351 4.20 -8.56 19.42
C GLN A 351 4.65 -7.11 19.60
N ASP A 352 4.30 -6.48 20.72
CA ASP A 352 4.75 -5.11 21.05
C ASP A 352 6.27 -5.08 21.30
N ALA A 353 6.83 -6.11 21.92
CA ALA A 353 8.27 -6.26 22.08
C ALA A 353 8.99 -6.41 20.72
N ALA A 354 8.42 -7.18 19.78
CA ALA A 354 8.94 -7.31 18.42
C ALA A 354 8.88 -5.98 17.66
N ARG A 355 7.76 -5.23 17.75
CA ARG A 355 7.64 -3.89 17.16
C ARG A 355 8.69 -2.94 17.72
N SER A 356 8.85 -2.92 19.04
CA SER A 356 9.85 -2.08 19.72
C SER A 356 11.28 -2.42 19.31
N ALA A 357 11.59 -3.71 19.08
CA ALA A 357 12.89 -4.12 18.58
C ALA A 357 13.17 -3.55 17.18
N ILE A 358 12.18 -3.62 16.27
CA ILE A 358 12.29 -3.03 14.93
C ILE A 358 12.43 -1.51 15.00
N ASP A 359 11.63 -0.81 15.83
CA ASP A 359 11.71 0.64 15.98
C ASP A 359 13.10 1.08 16.46
N ARG A 360 13.63 0.42 17.50
CA ARG A 360 14.96 0.71 18.03
C ARG A 360 16.06 0.39 17.03
N MET A 361 15.96 -0.73 16.32
CA MET A 361 16.90 -1.10 15.27
C MET A 361 16.99 0.00 14.20
N LEU A 362 15.87 0.45 13.67
CA LEU A 362 15.82 1.53 12.67
C LEU A 362 16.28 2.87 13.26
N GLY A 363 15.94 3.15 14.51
CA GLY A 363 16.40 4.33 15.22
C GLY A 363 17.92 4.45 15.36
N THR A 364 18.67 3.35 15.24
CA THR A 364 20.15 3.39 15.28
C THR A 364 20.77 3.93 13.99
N ILE A 365 20.05 3.86 12.88
CA ILE A 365 20.54 4.27 11.56
C ILE A 365 19.88 5.55 11.04
N THR A 366 18.79 6.02 11.68
CA THR A 366 18.10 7.25 11.26
C THR A 366 18.82 8.48 11.80
N LYS A 367 18.99 9.49 10.91
CA LYS A 367 19.52 10.82 11.25
C LYS A 367 18.71 11.86 10.46
N PRO A 368 18.37 13.02 11.05
CA PRO A 368 17.72 14.10 10.31
C PRO A 368 18.65 14.58 9.17
N PRO A 369 18.07 15.06 8.06
CA PRO A 369 18.84 15.73 7.01
C PRO A 369 19.63 16.89 7.61
N VAL A 370 20.87 17.10 7.15
CA VAL A 370 21.63 18.31 7.49
C VAL A 370 20.99 19.45 6.70
N ILE A 371 20.18 20.26 7.36
CA ILE A 371 19.74 21.54 6.78
C ILE A 371 21.00 22.40 6.70
N GLY A 372 21.55 22.53 5.51
CA GLY A 372 22.64 23.46 5.27
C GLY A 372 22.20 24.87 5.70
N LEU A 373 22.81 25.41 6.73
CA LEU A 373 22.71 26.85 6.98
C LEU A 373 23.28 27.49 5.72
N THR A 374 22.40 28.03 4.86
CA THR A 374 22.86 28.96 3.81
C THR A 374 23.64 30.03 4.54
N PRO A 375 24.97 30.24 4.27
CA PRO A 375 25.69 31.32 4.90
C PRO A 375 24.90 32.59 4.61
N LEU A 376 24.50 33.31 5.65
CA LEU A 376 23.98 34.66 5.49
C LEU A 376 25.08 35.41 4.74
N VAL A 377 24.88 35.64 3.46
CA VAL A 377 25.72 36.58 2.72
C VAL A 377 25.52 37.89 3.44
N PRO A 378 26.58 38.52 4.01
CA PRO A 378 26.45 39.82 4.67
C PRO A 378 25.83 40.76 3.62
N GLU A 379 24.68 41.34 3.91
CA GLU A 379 24.13 42.42 3.09
C GLU A 379 25.22 43.47 2.97
N SER A 380 25.65 43.74 1.74
CA SER A 380 26.57 44.85 1.46
C SER A 380 25.88 46.11 1.94
N ASN A 381 26.49 46.75 2.93
CA ASN A 381 26.04 48.02 3.53
C ASN A 381 25.86 49.07 2.42
N PRO A 382 24.62 49.57 2.15
CA PRO A 382 24.40 50.51 1.06
C PRO A 382 24.86 51.93 1.32
N PHE A 383 25.63 52.19 2.40
CA PHE A 383 26.08 53.51 2.83
C PHE A 383 27.61 53.73 2.76
N THR A 384 28.35 53.13 1.84
CA THR A 384 29.69 53.57 1.52
C THR A 384 29.66 54.42 0.26
N THR A 385 29.28 55.69 0.38
CA THR A 385 29.68 56.76 -0.53
C THR A 385 31.07 57.18 -0.13
N THR A 386 32.02 56.93 -1.00
CA THR A 386 33.39 57.52 -0.89
C THR A 386 33.48 58.80 -1.74
N PRO A 387 34.23 59.77 -1.34
CA PRO A 387 34.18 61.13 -1.81
C PRO A 387 34.63 61.37 -3.26
#